data_644de714c7fecb70c37ae55e64d0e38b
#
_entry.id   644de714c7fecb70c37ae55e64d0e38b
#
_cell.length_a   1.000
_cell.length_b   1.000
_cell.length_c   1.000
_cell.angle_alpha   90.00
_cell.angle_beta   90.00
_cell.angle_gamma   90.00
#
_symmetry.space_group_name_H-M   'P 1'
#
loop_
_entity.id
_entity.type
_entity.pdbx_description
1 polymer ?
#
loop_
_entity_poly.entity_id
_entity_poly.type
_entity_poly.pdbx_seq_one_letter_code
_entity_poly.pdbx_strand_id
1 'polypeptide(L)'
;MIKILCVVGTRPNFMKIAPIINQMEKYNSAHSLKKIFEYLLVHTGQHYDDNMSDYFFKDLQMPPPDIYFGISSGTHSEQTAKIMIKFEKICFQEKPDLVIVVGDVNSTLACSIATAKLLIPIAHVEAGLRSFDKTMPEEINRMITDTLSEYLFTTCRDANENLKKEGIPKNRIFFVGNVIIDSLLKYKELADSKVKNLNKLKNKDYILLTLHRPCNVDNKKIFREIFEALIEISKVTSIIFPAHPRTQKMIKEFGFSCPFQKILTLNLFQMKGIHLISPLGYFEFLNLMDNAKLVLTDSGGIQEETTVLGVPCLTLRENTERPITIKEGTNILVGSNKDKIIKESFTILNDRGKTGKIPELWDGKASQRILSIIISKFNL
;
A
#
# COMPACT_ATOMS: atom_id res chain seq x y z
N MET A 1 27.33 -9.31 13.00
CA MET A 1 25.93 -9.00 13.35
C MET A 1 25.68 -7.55 12.97
N ILE A 2 24.59 -7.27 12.28
CA ILE A 2 24.18 -5.92 11.89
C ILE A 2 22.89 -5.56 12.63
N LYS A 3 22.81 -4.34 13.18
CA LYS A 3 21.63 -3.82 13.88
C LYS A 3 20.83 -2.89 12.96
N ILE A 4 19.56 -3.20 12.75
CA ILE A 4 18.70 -2.52 11.79
C ILE A 4 17.48 -1.92 12.49
N LEU A 5 17.19 -0.63 12.28
CA LEU A 5 15.89 -0.05 12.63
C LEU A 5 14.95 -0.13 11.43
N CYS A 6 13.81 -0.81 11.59
CA CYS A 6 12.76 -0.93 10.61
C CYS A 6 11.63 0.05 10.96
N VAL A 7 11.38 1.06 10.10
CA VAL A 7 10.44 2.16 10.40
C VAL A 7 9.11 1.95 9.70
N VAL A 8 8.02 2.08 10.46
CA VAL A 8 6.65 2.07 9.96
C VAL A 8 5.83 3.20 10.59
N GLY A 9 4.85 3.74 9.85
CA GLY A 9 4.01 4.82 10.35
C GLY A 9 2.52 4.61 10.07
N THR A 10 2.20 3.85 9.04
CA THR A 10 0.83 3.61 8.57
C THR A 10 0.63 2.15 8.22
N ARG A 11 -0.65 1.74 8.13
CA ARG A 11 -1.01 0.36 7.78
C ARG A 11 -0.30 -0.18 6.51
N PRO A 12 -0.22 0.54 5.38
CA PRO A 12 0.50 0.05 4.21
C PRO A 12 2.00 -0.21 4.44
N ASN A 13 2.64 0.50 5.38
CA ASN A 13 4.05 0.28 5.67
C ASN A 13 4.30 -1.10 6.28
N PHE A 14 3.37 -1.61 7.10
CA PHE A 14 3.50 -2.96 7.66
C PHE A 14 3.51 -4.03 6.58
N MET A 15 2.65 -3.89 5.55
CA MET A 15 2.63 -4.80 4.40
C MET A 15 3.95 -4.83 3.64
N LYS A 16 4.70 -3.73 3.65
CA LYS A 16 5.98 -3.59 2.96
C LYS A 16 7.15 -4.10 3.80
N ILE A 17 7.12 -3.89 5.11
CA ILE A 17 8.22 -4.28 6.00
C ILE A 17 8.14 -5.74 6.46
N ALA A 18 6.93 -6.29 6.59
CA ALA A 18 6.69 -7.66 7.06
C ALA A 18 7.50 -8.72 6.30
N PRO A 19 7.51 -8.75 4.95
CA PRO A 19 8.30 -9.75 4.23
C PRO A 19 9.80 -9.60 4.45
N ILE A 20 10.31 -8.40 4.68
CA ILE A 20 11.73 -8.14 4.95
C ILE A 20 12.10 -8.68 6.33
N ILE A 21 11.30 -8.38 7.36
CA ILE A 21 11.49 -8.93 8.72
C ILE A 21 11.42 -10.45 8.70
N ASN A 22 10.40 -11.03 8.09
CA ASN A 22 10.27 -12.47 7.96
C ASN A 22 11.48 -13.11 7.28
N GLN A 23 12.08 -12.43 6.30
CA GLN A 23 13.25 -12.94 5.61
C GLN A 23 14.51 -12.84 6.48
N MET A 24 14.67 -11.79 7.30
CA MET A 24 15.75 -11.70 8.29
C MET A 24 15.64 -12.82 9.34
N GLU A 25 14.44 -13.11 9.83
CA GLU A 25 14.21 -14.20 10.78
C GLU A 25 14.51 -15.58 10.19
N LYS A 26 14.07 -15.82 8.94
CA LYS A 26 14.42 -17.06 8.22
C LYS A 26 15.91 -17.23 8.05
N TYR A 27 16.61 -16.14 7.69
CA TYR A 27 18.06 -16.16 7.53
C TYR A 27 18.77 -16.46 8.85
N ASN A 28 18.39 -15.80 9.94
CA ASN A 28 18.91 -16.07 11.28
C ASN A 28 18.67 -17.52 11.72
N SER A 29 17.47 -18.06 11.45
CA SER A 29 17.13 -19.45 11.80
C SER A 29 17.95 -20.47 11.03
N ALA A 30 18.28 -20.18 9.76
CA ALA A 30 19.13 -21.04 8.93
C ALA A 30 20.62 -21.01 9.37
N HIS A 31 21.03 -19.95 10.05
CA HIS A 31 22.42 -19.75 10.55
C HIS A 31 22.46 -19.79 12.08
N SER A 32 21.94 -20.85 12.67
CA SER A 32 21.69 -21.03 14.12
C SER A 32 22.88 -20.81 15.05
N LEU A 33 24.12 -20.90 14.54
CA LEU A 33 25.35 -20.71 15.32
C LEU A 33 25.71 -19.23 15.55
N LYS A 34 25.19 -18.30 14.72
CA LYS A 34 25.50 -16.87 14.84
C LYS A 34 24.35 -16.05 14.26
N LYS A 35 23.64 -15.33 15.13
CA LYS A 35 22.64 -14.35 14.70
C LYS A 35 23.33 -13.26 13.85
N ILE A 36 22.86 -13.09 12.61
CA ILE A 36 23.42 -12.14 11.65
C ILE A 36 22.68 -10.81 11.70
N PHE A 37 21.35 -10.85 11.79
CA PHE A 37 20.48 -9.68 11.85
C PHE A 37 19.90 -9.50 13.25
N GLU A 38 20.09 -8.33 13.82
CA GLU A 38 19.31 -7.79 14.92
C GLU A 38 18.44 -6.67 14.36
N TYR A 39 17.13 -6.70 14.57
CA TYR A 39 16.26 -5.62 14.13
C TYR A 39 15.36 -5.14 15.27
N LEU A 40 14.98 -3.88 15.20
CA LEU A 40 13.95 -3.27 16.04
C LEU A 40 12.90 -2.64 15.12
N LEU A 41 11.63 -2.97 15.36
CA LEU A 41 10.49 -2.40 14.65
C LEU A 41 10.01 -1.13 15.37
N VAL A 42 10.19 0.02 14.70
CA VAL A 42 9.79 1.34 15.22
C VAL A 42 8.50 1.77 14.56
N HIS A 43 7.43 1.90 15.35
CA HIS A 43 6.15 2.43 14.90
C HIS A 43 5.98 3.87 15.35
N THR A 44 5.89 4.81 14.41
CA THR A 44 5.76 6.25 14.73
C THR A 44 4.38 6.65 15.23
N GLY A 45 3.34 5.87 14.92
CA GLY A 45 1.96 6.14 15.31
C GLY A 45 1.22 7.10 14.39
N GLN A 46 1.72 7.39 13.18
CA GLN A 46 1.11 8.33 12.23
C GLN A 46 -0.36 8.02 11.94
N HIS A 47 -0.73 6.74 11.83
CA HIS A 47 -2.11 6.26 11.78
C HIS A 47 -2.25 5.17 12.83
N TYR A 48 -2.93 5.47 13.90
CA TYR A 48 -3.19 4.52 14.98
C TYR A 48 -4.69 4.46 15.28
N ASP A 49 -5.24 3.27 15.15
CA ASP A 49 -6.58 2.92 15.61
C ASP A 49 -6.42 1.68 16.50
N ASP A 50 -6.55 1.85 17.82
CA ASP A 50 -6.27 0.82 18.84
C ASP A 50 -6.92 -0.53 18.52
N ASN A 51 -8.15 -0.50 18.03
CA ASN A 51 -8.93 -1.70 17.74
C ASN A 51 -8.54 -2.41 16.43
N MET A 52 -7.81 -1.76 15.53
CA MET A 52 -7.41 -2.35 14.24
C MET A 52 -5.96 -2.87 14.25
N SER A 53 -5.13 -2.40 15.18
CA SER A 53 -3.70 -2.74 15.22
C SER A 53 -3.44 -4.18 15.62
N ASP A 54 -4.06 -4.68 16.69
CA ASP A 54 -3.80 -6.03 17.21
C ASP A 54 -4.25 -7.14 16.23
N TYR A 55 -5.41 -6.96 15.59
CA TYR A 55 -5.87 -7.89 14.55
C TYR A 55 -4.93 -7.88 13.34
N PHE A 56 -4.43 -6.70 12.97
CA PHE A 56 -3.56 -6.54 11.83
C PHE A 56 -2.18 -7.20 12.04
N PHE A 57 -1.57 -7.04 13.23
CA PHE A 57 -0.31 -7.73 13.56
C PHE A 57 -0.47 -9.25 13.57
N LYS A 58 -1.59 -9.75 14.14
CA LYS A 58 -1.91 -11.18 14.14
C LYS A 58 -2.11 -11.72 12.72
N ASP A 59 -2.84 -10.98 11.89
CA ASP A 59 -3.09 -11.38 10.50
C ASP A 59 -1.80 -11.42 9.68
N LEU A 60 -0.92 -10.43 9.83
CA LEU A 60 0.36 -10.38 9.14
C LEU A 60 1.42 -11.31 9.74
N GLN A 61 1.11 -12.00 10.85
CA GLN A 61 2.09 -12.81 11.59
C GLN A 61 3.37 -12.02 11.89
N MET A 62 3.22 -10.75 12.27
CA MET A 62 4.32 -9.86 12.63
C MET A 62 4.44 -9.74 14.14
N PRO A 63 5.65 -9.58 14.68
CA PRO A 63 5.82 -9.19 16.07
C PRO A 63 5.24 -7.79 16.30
N PRO A 64 4.77 -7.48 17.52
CA PRO A 64 4.42 -6.12 17.88
C PRO A 64 5.64 -5.19 17.74
N PRO A 65 5.44 -3.88 17.55
CA PRO A 65 6.55 -2.94 17.49
C PRO A 65 7.35 -2.95 18.80
N ASP A 66 8.68 -2.96 18.68
CA ASP A 66 9.59 -2.84 19.83
C ASP A 66 9.54 -1.42 20.43
N ILE A 67 9.30 -0.42 19.57
CA ILE A 67 9.27 0.99 19.93
C ILE A 67 8.03 1.65 19.32
N TYR A 68 7.25 2.35 20.15
CA TYR A 68 6.05 3.07 19.73
C TYR A 68 6.09 4.54 20.15
N PHE A 69 5.89 5.47 19.18
CA PHE A 69 5.97 6.91 19.44
C PHE A 69 4.64 7.56 19.83
N GLY A 70 3.53 7.03 19.40
CA GLY A 70 2.20 7.59 19.65
C GLY A 70 1.95 8.96 19.03
N ILE A 71 2.53 9.24 17.84
CA ILE A 71 2.37 10.54 17.16
C ILE A 71 1.28 10.38 16.10
N SER A 72 0.02 10.66 16.48
CA SER A 72 -1.14 10.36 15.64
C SER A 72 -1.67 11.55 14.83
N SER A 73 -1.76 12.75 15.40
CA SER A 73 -2.44 13.90 14.80
C SER A 73 -1.55 15.14 14.75
N GLY A 74 -1.88 16.08 13.87
CA GLY A 74 -1.20 17.35 13.69
C GLY A 74 -1.08 17.73 12.21
N THR A 75 -0.55 18.91 11.92
CA THR A 75 -0.16 19.29 10.57
C THR A 75 1.00 18.41 10.08
N HIS A 76 1.25 18.36 8.78
CA HIS A 76 2.40 17.62 8.23
C HIS A 76 3.71 18.04 8.89
N SER A 77 3.92 19.34 9.10
CA SER A 77 5.13 19.87 9.74
C SER A 77 5.26 19.46 11.18
N GLU A 78 4.21 19.59 11.99
CA GLU A 78 4.21 19.17 13.41
C GLU A 78 4.47 17.68 13.56
N GLN A 79 3.82 16.86 12.75
CA GLN A 79 3.99 15.42 12.77
C GLN A 79 5.43 15.02 12.39
N THR A 80 5.95 15.59 11.30
CA THR A 80 7.33 15.37 10.84
C THR A 80 8.34 15.77 11.92
N ALA A 81 8.20 16.96 12.51
CA ALA A 81 9.11 17.45 13.55
C ALA A 81 9.10 16.56 14.81
N LYS A 82 7.91 16.18 15.30
CA LYS A 82 7.79 15.31 16.47
C LYS A 82 8.42 13.94 16.25
N ILE A 83 8.23 13.36 15.05
CA ILE A 83 8.82 12.07 14.68
C ILE A 83 10.35 12.20 14.63
N MET A 84 10.89 13.22 13.94
CA MET A 84 12.34 13.47 13.86
C MET A 84 13.01 13.51 15.22
N ILE A 85 12.47 14.33 16.14
CA ILE A 85 13.03 14.51 17.49
C ILE A 85 13.04 13.20 18.29
N LYS A 86 11.96 12.41 18.21
CA LYS A 86 11.90 11.12 18.92
C LYS A 86 12.83 10.08 18.27
N PHE A 87 12.85 10.03 16.94
CA PHE A 87 13.65 9.05 16.22
C PHE A 87 15.14 9.26 16.37
N GLU A 88 15.60 10.51 16.38
CA GLU A 88 17.01 10.87 16.65
C GLU A 88 17.47 10.29 18.01
N LYS A 89 16.65 10.43 19.09
CA LYS A 89 16.97 9.86 20.40
C LYS A 89 17.14 8.34 20.33
N ILE A 90 16.27 7.65 19.60
CA ILE A 90 16.39 6.20 19.41
C ILE A 90 17.67 5.84 18.65
N CYS A 91 18.04 6.59 17.61
CA CYS A 91 19.30 6.36 16.90
C CYS A 91 20.52 6.51 17.82
N PHE A 92 20.53 7.47 18.73
CA PHE A 92 21.61 7.62 19.74
C PHE A 92 21.65 6.46 20.73
N GLN A 93 20.49 5.97 21.18
CA GLN A 93 20.38 4.87 22.13
C GLN A 93 20.78 3.54 21.50
N GLU A 94 20.22 3.25 20.33
CA GLU A 94 20.31 1.94 19.68
C GLU A 94 21.53 1.79 18.77
N LYS A 95 22.11 2.89 18.28
CA LYS A 95 23.28 2.95 17.40
C LYS A 95 23.16 1.97 16.23
N PRO A 96 22.14 2.07 15.39
CA PRO A 96 21.93 1.13 14.29
C PRO A 96 23.01 1.28 13.22
N ASP A 97 23.33 0.18 12.55
CA ASP A 97 24.21 0.15 11.37
C ASP A 97 23.43 0.54 10.10
N LEU A 98 22.10 0.38 10.10
CA LEU A 98 21.22 0.64 8.96
C LEU A 98 19.83 1.02 9.44
N VAL A 99 19.19 1.98 8.76
CA VAL A 99 17.77 2.28 8.92
C VAL A 99 17.04 1.92 7.64
N ILE A 100 16.00 1.08 7.74
CA ILE A 100 15.10 0.75 6.63
C ILE A 100 13.83 1.56 6.77
N VAL A 101 13.54 2.38 5.76
CA VAL A 101 12.28 3.12 5.61
C VAL A 101 11.50 2.61 4.41
N VAL A 102 10.17 2.64 4.47
CA VAL A 102 9.31 2.08 3.42
C VAL A 102 8.24 3.08 2.96
N GLY A 103 8.05 3.20 1.66
CA GLY A 103 7.02 4.07 1.06
C GLY A 103 7.29 5.56 1.25
N ASP A 104 6.22 6.37 1.45
CA ASP A 104 6.25 7.80 1.19
C ASP A 104 5.51 8.66 2.23
N VAL A 105 5.25 8.12 3.40
CA VAL A 105 4.54 8.84 4.47
C VAL A 105 5.46 9.82 5.23
N ASN A 106 4.88 10.70 6.06
CA ASN A 106 5.68 11.65 6.85
C ASN A 106 6.71 10.95 7.75
N SER A 107 6.41 9.75 8.24
CA SER A 107 7.33 8.92 9.02
C SER A 107 8.58 8.54 8.23
N THR A 108 8.41 8.20 6.95
CA THR A 108 9.50 7.87 6.03
C THR A 108 10.44 9.06 5.89
N LEU A 109 9.89 10.24 5.58
CA LEU A 109 10.65 11.49 5.46
C LEU A 109 11.36 11.86 6.77
N ALA A 110 10.62 11.91 7.87
CA ALA A 110 11.13 12.37 9.16
C ALA A 110 12.30 11.51 9.66
N CYS A 111 12.14 10.19 9.60
CA CYS A 111 13.20 9.27 10.01
C CYS A 111 14.41 9.34 9.06
N SER A 112 14.20 9.52 7.76
CA SER A 112 15.30 9.68 6.80
C SER A 112 16.14 10.92 7.07
N ILE A 113 15.50 12.06 7.37
CA ILE A 113 16.22 13.31 7.68
C ILE A 113 17.04 13.13 8.98
N ALA A 114 16.43 12.60 10.05
CA ALA A 114 17.14 12.36 11.31
C ALA A 114 18.34 11.41 11.13
N THR A 115 18.14 10.32 10.42
CA THR A 115 19.17 9.31 10.12
C THR A 115 20.34 9.89 9.33
N ALA A 116 20.05 10.66 8.27
CA ALA A 116 21.06 11.28 7.41
C ALA A 116 21.95 12.26 8.19
N LYS A 117 21.36 13.04 9.13
CA LYS A 117 22.10 13.97 10.01
C LYS A 117 23.06 13.25 10.97
N LEU A 118 22.79 12.00 11.28
CA LEU A 118 23.64 11.15 12.12
C LEU A 118 24.63 10.31 11.31
N LEU A 119 24.67 10.47 9.98
CA LEU A 119 25.54 9.74 9.04
C LEU A 119 25.32 8.22 9.09
N ILE A 120 24.11 7.78 9.45
CA ILE A 120 23.70 6.39 9.44
C ILE A 120 23.19 6.05 8.03
N PRO A 121 23.58 4.93 7.40
CA PRO A 121 23.06 4.52 6.09
C PRO A 121 21.56 4.31 6.11
N ILE A 122 20.88 4.72 5.02
CA ILE A 122 19.44 4.58 4.85
C ILE A 122 19.15 3.66 3.67
N ALA A 123 18.27 2.69 3.87
CA ALA A 123 17.68 1.87 2.82
C ALA A 123 16.22 2.29 2.60
N HIS A 124 15.90 2.82 1.42
CA HIS A 124 14.54 3.17 1.05
C HIS A 124 13.93 2.07 0.18
N VAL A 125 12.88 1.45 0.70
CA VAL A 125 12.10 0.43 0.00
C VAL A 125 10.90 1.10 -0.68
N GLU A 126 10.68 0.81 -1.95
CA GLU A 126 9.73 1.47 -2.86
C GLU A 126 10.25 2.85 -3.32
N ALA A 127 11.56 2.95 -3.57
CA ALA A 127 12.22 4.14 -4.05
C ALA A 127 11.93 4.47 -5.53
N GLY A 128 12.06 5.72 -5.91
CA GLY A 128 12.03 6.18 -7.31
C GLY A 128 10.64 6.30 -7.94
N LEU A 129 9.56 6.00 -7.23
CA LEU A 129 8.21 6.24 -7.72
C LEU A 129 7.93 7.74 -7.79
N ARG A 130 7.29 8.22 -8.89
CA ARG A 130 6.94 9.62 -9.10
C ARG A 130 5.54 9.78 -9.69
N SER A 131 4.75 10.66 -9.08
CA SER A 131 3.50 11.17 -9.65
C SER A 131 3.72 12.44 -10.49
N PHE A 132 4.85 13.11 -10.27
CA PHE A 132 5.18 14.44 -10.81
C PHE A 132 4.20 15.53 -10.37
N ASP A 133 3.43 15.27 -9.34
CA ASP A 133 2.47 16.21 -8.74
C ASP A 133 2.96 16.66 -7.36
N LYS A 134 3.63 17.81 -7.32
CA LYS A 134 4.17 18.40 -6.09
C LYS A 134 3.09 18.92 -5.13
N THR A 135 1.82 18.91 -5.50
CA THR A 135 0.73 19.22 -4.57
C THR A 135 0.44 18.06 -3.62
N MET A 136 0.97 16.88 -3.93
CA MET A 136 0.90 15.70 -3.07
C MET A 136 2.06 15.72 -2.06
N PRO A 137 1.77 15.70 -0.74
CA PRO A 137 2.82 15.62 0.29
C PRO A 137 3.73 14.39 0.12
N GLU A 138 3.16 13.28 -0.33
CA GLU A 138 3.88 12.03 -0.57
C GLU A 138 4.95 12.17 -1.67
N GLU A 139 4.71 13.01 -2.69
CA GLU A 139 5.71 13.25 -3.74
C GLU A 139 6.94 13.95 -3.19
N ILE A 140 6.74 14.96 -2.33
CA ILE A 140 7.82 15.66 -1.64
C ILE A 140 8.59 14.68 -0.74
N ASN A 141 7.88 13.84 0.00
CA ASN A 141 8.48 12.83 0.87
C ASN A 141 9.37 11.86 0.09
N ARG A 142 8.89 11.36 -1.06
CA ARG A 142 9.67 10.45 -1.94
C ARG A 142 10.97 11.09 -2.41
N MET A 143 10.88 12.29 -2.99
CA MET A 143 12.03 12.99 -3.56
C MET A 143 13.14 13.21 -2.51
N ILE A 144 12.78 13.67 -1.31
CA ILE A 144 13.75 13.92 -0.24
C ILE A 144 14.32 12.62 0.29
N THR A 145 13.48 11.62 0.56
CA THR A 145 13.92 10.31 1.07
C THR A 145 14.89 9.65 0.09
N ASP A 146 14.57 9.64 -1.21
CA ASP A 146 15.42 9.07 -2.24
C ASP A 146 16.78 9.75 -2.31
N THR A 147 16.80 11.08 -2.21
CA THR A 147 18.05 11.86 -2.24
C THR A 147 18.97 11.48 -1.07
N LEU A 148 18.41 11.28 0.12
CA LEU A 148 19.17 10.99 1.35
C LEU A 148 19.59 9.53 1.48
N SER A 149 18.94 8.59 0.76
CA SER A 149 19.12 7.15 0.96
C SER A 149 20.36 6.60 0.24
N GLU A 150 21.14 5.74 0.90
CA GLU A 150 22.30 5.05 0.34
C GLU A 150 21.89 3.85 -0.52
N TYR A 151 20.83 3.13 -0.12
CA TYR A 151 20.32 1.95 -0.82
C TYR A 151 18.87 2.21 -1.27
N LEU A 152 18.66 2.30 -2.58
CA LEU A 152 17.37 2.62 -3.21
C LEU A 152 16.81 1.36 -3.86
N PHE A 153 15.88 0.71 -3.18
CA PHE A 153 15.23 -0.52 -3.63
C PHE A 153 13.98 -0.18 -4.45
N THR A 154 14.08 -0.35 -5.77
CA THR A 154 13.04 0.06 -6.73
C THR A 154 12.14 -1.10 -7.12
N THR A 155 10.89 -0.75 -7.41
CA THR A 155 9.82 -1.72 -7.74
C THR A 155 9.68 -1.98 -9.23
N CYS A 156 10.15 -1.08 -10.09
CA CYS A 156 10.02 -1.16 -11.54
C CYS A 156 11.13 -0.37 -12.24
N ARG A 157 11.30 -0.59 -13.55
CA ARG A 157 12.32 0.11 -14.35
C ARG A 157 12.06 1.60 -14.48
N ASP A 158 10.80 2.04 -14.54
CA ASP A 158 10.45 3.47 -14.57
C ASP A 158 11.00 4.18 -13.33
N ALA A 159 10.97 3.55 -12.15
CA ALA A 159 11.54 4.09 -10.92
C ALA A 159 13.07 4.27 -11.01
N ASN A 160 13.79 3.31 -11.62
CA ASN A 160 15.21 3.45 -11.88
C ASN A 160 15.52 4.65 -12.77
N GLU A 161 14.74 4.84 -13.83
CA GLU A 161 14.93 5.95 -14.77
C GLU A 161 14.62 7.31 -14.12
N ASN A 162 13.64 7.38 -13.22
CA ASN A 162 13.37 8.61 -12.46
C ASN A 162 14.57 8.99 -11.60
N LEU A 163 15.10 8.05 -10.81
CA LEU A 163 16.27 8.27 -9.96
C LEU A 163 17.52 8.70 -10.76
N LYS A 164 17.77 8.06 -11.90
CA LYS A 164 18.90 8.43 -12.78
C LYS A 164 18.74 9.85 -13.32
N LYS A 165 17.53 10.26 -13.74
CA LYS A 165 17.23 11.60 -14.22
C LYS A 165 17.42 12.66 -13.12
N GLU A 166 17.20 12.28 -11.86
CA GLU A 166 17.43 13.12 -10.68
C GLU A 166 18.89 13.13 -10.24
N GLY A 167 19.79 12.46 -10.97
CA GLY A 167 21.22 12.47 -10.71
C GLY A 167 21.70 11.45 -9.67
N ILE A 168 20.86 10.50 -9.27
CA ILE A 168 21.25 9.46 -8.31
C ILE A 168 22.24 8.47 -8.98
N PRO A 169 23.39 8.19 -8.34
CA PRO A 169 24.39 7.26 -8.85
C PRO A 169 23.83 5.83 -9.01
N LYS A 170 24.19 5.15 -10.12
CA LYS A 170 23.69 3.81 -10.43
C LYS A 170 24.00 2.76 -9.36
N ASN A 171 25.12 2.88 -8.66
CA ASN A 171 25.54 1.96 -7.60
C ASN A 171 24.70 2.04 -6.33
N ARG A 172 23.80 3.06 -6.21
CA ARG A 172 22.82 3.19 -5.14
C ARG A 172 21.44 2.65 -5.53
N ILE A 173 21.18 2.35 -6.82
CA ILE A 173 19.89 1.94 -7.35
C ILE A 173 19.86 0.42 -7.54
N PHE A 174 18.92 -0.26 -6.88
CA PHE A 174 18.77 -1.71 -6.91
C PHE A 174 17.35 -2.09 -7.31
N PHE A 175 17.19 -2.65 -8.51
CA PHE A 175 15.90 -3.15 -8.97
C PHE A 175 15.63 -4.51 -8.34
N VAL A 176 14.71 -4.56 -7.39
CA VAL A 176 14.41 -5.75 -6.57
C VAL A 176 13.01 -6.31 -6.79
N GLY A 177 12.12 -5.56 -7.44
CA GLY A 177 10.69 -5.87 -7.50
C GLY A 177 9.92 -5.25 -6.33
N ASN A 178 8.69 -5.70 -6.10
CA ASN A 178 7.76 -5.04 -5.21
C ASN A 178 7.44 -5.91 -3.97
N VAL A 179 7.82 -5.43 -2.78
CA VAL A 179 7.60 -6.14 -1.51
C VAL A 179 6.13 -6.29 -1.13
N ILE A 180 5.22 -5.43 -1.65
CA ILE A 180 3.77 -5.62 -1.47
C ILE A 180 3.34 -6.95 -2.09
N ILE A 181 3.96 -7.35 -3.20
CA ILE A 181 3.66 -8.60 -3.88
C ILE A 181 4.14 -9.82 -3.09
N ASP A 182 5.26 -9.69 -2.36
CA ASP A 182 5.69 -10.73 -1.43
C ASP A 182 4.61 -11.00 -0.37
N SER A 183 4.05 -9.92 0.20
CA SER A 183 2.93 -10.00 1.15
C SER A 183 1.66 -10.53 0.49
N LEU A 184 1.28 -10.01 -0.67
CA LEU A 184 0.09 -10.42 -1.40
C LEU A 184 0.07 -11.94 -1.64
N LEU A 185 1.14 -12.48 -2.22
CA LEU A 185 1.22 -13.92 -2.56
C LEU A 185 1.21 -14.80 -1.31
N LYS A 186 1.95 -14.41 -0.25
CA LYS A 186 1.93 -15.11 1.04
C LYS A 186 0.54 -15.14 1.65
N TYR A 187 -0.14 -13.99 1.67
CA TYR A 187 -1.43 -13.87 2.36
C TYR A 187 -2.62 -14.34 1.52
N LYS A 188 -2.50 -14.43 0.19
CA LYS A 188 -3.50 -15.02 -0.68
C LYS A 188 -3.76 -16.47 -0.28
N GLU A 189 -2.73 -17.28 -0.13
CA GLU A 189 -2.86 -18.69 0.30
C GLU A 189 -3.54 -18.82 1.68
N LEU A 190 -3.20 -17.91 2.61
CA LEU A 190 -3.79 -17.87 3.95
C LEU A 190 -5.25 -17.37 3.92
N ALA A 191 -5.58 -16.37 3.09
CA ALA A 191 -6.94 -15.87 2.94
C ALA A 191 -7.89 -16.96 2.46
N ASP A 192 -7.49 -17.72 1.45
CA ASP A 192 -8.28 -18.85 0.92
C ASP A 192 -8.59 -19.91 1.99
N SER A 193 -7.69 -20.14 2.94
CA SER A 193 -7.88 -21.10 4.01
C SER A 193 -8.74 -20.57 5.17
N LYS A 194 -8.62 -19.28 5.52
CA LYS A 194 -9.29 -18.66 6.67
C LYS A 194 -10.71 -18.19 6.37
N VAL A 195 -11.00 -17.74 5.15
CA VAL A 195 -12.28 -17.13 4.78
C VAL A 195 -13.19 -18.11 4.04
N LYS A 196 -13.37 -19.32 4.60
CA LYS A 196 -14.18 -20.42 3.99
C LYS A 196 -15.60 -20.01 3.59
N ASN A 197 -16.22 -19.07 4.29
CA ASN A 197 -17.59 -18.63 4.00
C ASN A 197 -17.69 -17.75 2.74
N LEU A 198 -16.61 -17.05 2.36
CA LEU A 198 -16.54 -16.22 1.15
C LEU A 198 -16.06 -17.01 -0.07
N ASN A 199 -15.46 -18.20 0.10
CA ASN A 199 -15.03 -19.07 -1.00
C ASN A 199 -16.21 -19.59 -1.88
N LYS A 200 -17.46 -19.38 -1.44
CA LYS A 200 -18.66 -19.62 -2.26
C LYS A 200 -18.92 -18.54 -3.31
N LEU A 201 -18.17 -17.43 -3.28
CA LEU A 201 -18.25 -16.30 -4.26
C LEU A 201 -17.50 -16.61 -5.56
N LYS A 202 -17.57 -17.84 -6.05
CA LYS A 202 -16.88 -18.23 -7.29
C LYS A 202 -17.41 -17.56 -8.56
N ASN A 203 -18.49 -16.78 -8.47
CA ASN A 203 -19.04 -16.00 -9.58
C ASN A 203 -18.58 -14.56 -9.44
N LYS A 204 -17.71 -14.12 -10.33
CA LYS A 204 -17.17 -12.75 -10.43
C LYS A 204 -18.21 -11.69 -10.84
N ASP A 205 -19.39 -11.68 -10.21
CA ASP A 205 -20.52 -10.86 -10.66
C ASP A 205 -20.68 -9.56 -9.85
N TYR A 206 -19.63 -9.11 -9.19
CA TYR A 206 -19.65 -7.87 -8.40
C TYR A 206 -18.43 -6.98 -8.65
N ILE A 207 -18.61 -5.72 -8.32
CA ILE A 207 -17.55 -4.72 -8.29
C ILE A 207 -17.15 -4.48 -6.83
N LEU A 208 -15.84 -4.44 -6.56
CA LEU A 208 -15.30 -3.99 -5.28
C LEU A 208 -14.88 -2.53 -5.41
N LEU A 209 -15.38 -1.67 -4.51
CA LEU A 209 -15.06 -0.24 -4.48
C LEU A 209 -14.26 0.13 -3.25
N THR A 210 -13.20 0.93 -3.44
CA THR A 210 -12.56 1.69 -2.36
C THR A 210 -12.44 3.15 -2.74
N LEU A 211 -12.86 4.05 -1.84
CA LEU A 211 -12.81 5.49 -2.04
C LEU A 211 -12.53 6.17 -0.70
N HIS A 212 -11.36 6.78 -0.56
CA HIS A 212 -10.90 7.34 0.72
C HIS A 212 -9.97 8.55 0.60
N ARG A 213 -9.48 8.89 -0.61
CA ARG A 213 -8.59 10.05 -0.77
C ARG A 213 -9.34 11.36 -0.57
N PRO A 214 -8.74 12.33 0.19
CA PRO A 214 -9.38 13.62 0.44
C PRO A 214 -9.81 14.35 -0.84
N CYS A 215 -8.99 14.32 -1.90
CA CYS A 215 -9.32 14.96 -3.17
C CYS A 215 -10.63 14.44 -3.80
N ASN A 216 -10.97 13.16 -3.56
CA ASN A 216 -12.20 12.56 -4.06
C ASN A 216 -13.36 12.70 -3.08
N VAL A 217 -13.12 12.47 -1.76
CA VAL A 217 -14.22 12.38 -0.79
C VAL A 217 -14.60 13.72 -0.16
N ASP A 218 -13.69 14.71 -0.10
CA ASP A 218 -13.97 16.01 0.52
C ASP A 218 -14.49 17.04 -0.50
N ASN A 219 -14.29 16.83 -1.79
CA ASN A 219 -14.78 17.71 -2.84
C ASN A 219 -16.16 17.25 -3.33
N LYS A 220 -17.21 18.00 -2.95
CA LYS A 220 -18.61 17.67 -3.26
C LYS A 220 -18.87 17.47 -4.77
N LYS A 221 -18.23 18.26 -5.65
CA LYS A 221 -18.41 18.14 -7.09
C LYS A 221 -17.79 16.85 -7.62
N ILE A 222 -16.53 16.57 -7.25
CA ILE A 222 -15.83 15.36 -7.66
C ILE A 222 -16.54 14.12 -7.11
N PHE A 223 -16.91 14.15 -5.82
CA PHE A 223 -17.63 13.06 -5.18
C PHE A 223 -18.95 12.76 -5.90
N ARG A 224 -19.69 13.79 -6.28
CA ARG A 224 -20.96 13.66 -7.01
C ARG A 224 -20.78 12.99 -8.37
N GLU A 225 -19.80 13.43 -9.17
CA GLU A 225 -19.47 12.81 -10.47
C GLU A 225 -19.19 11.32 -10.34
N ILE A 226 -18.33 10.94 -9.38
CA ILE A 226 -18.01 9.54 -9.12
C ILE A 226 -19.26 8.78 -8.66
N PHE A 227 -20.02 9.34 -7.72
CA PHE A 227 -21.16 8.64 -7.12
C PHE A 227 -22.33 8.45 -8.10
N GLU A 228 -22.58 9.42 -8.97
CA GLU A 228 -23.55 9.30 -10.05
C GLU A 228 -23.16 8.20 -11.07
N ALA A 229 -21.85 8.06 -11.38
CA ALA A 229 -21.36 6.94 -12.18
C ALA A 229 -21.62 5.59 -11.49
N LEU A 230 -21.35 5.50 -10.19
CA LEU A 230 -21.60 4.28 -9.40
C LEU A 230 -23.09 3.91 -9.37
N ILE A 231 -24.00 4.89 -9.24
CA ILE A 231 -25.45 4.65 -9.29
C ILE A 231 -25.84 4.03 -10.63
N GLU A 232 -25.36 4.58 -11.77
CA GLU A 232 -25.67 4.01 -13.09
C GLU A 232 -25.14 2.58 -13.23
N ILE A 233 -23.91 2.31 -12.83
CA ILE A 233 -23.30 0.99 -12.89
C ILE A 233 -24.05 -0.01 -11.99
N SER A 234 -24.49 0.44 -10.82
CA SER A 234 -25.17 -0.41 -9.83
C SER A 234 -26.56 -0.90 -10.27
N LYS A 235 -27.13 -0.32 -11.34
CA LYS A 235 -28.40 -0.80 -11.92
C LYS A 235 -28.24 -2.19 -12.55
N VAL A 236 -27.03 -2.59 -12.95
CA VAL A 236 -26.78 -3.86 -13.63
C VAL A 236 -26.02 -4.87 -12.79
N THR A 237 -25.25 -4.42 -11.80
CA THR A 237 -24.39 -5.29 -10.95
C THR A 237 -24.38 -4.83 -9.50
N SER A 238 -23.90 -5.68 -8.61
CA SER A 238 -23.63 -5.35 -7.20
C SER A 238 -22.32 -4.58 -7.07
N ILE A 239 -22.30 -3.50 -6.29
CA ILE A 239 -21.08 -2.80 -5.88
C ILE A 239 -20.90 -2.97 -4.38
N ILE A 240 -19.89 -3.70 -3.97
CA ILE A 240 -19.52 -3.88 -2.54
C ILE A 240 -18.57 -2.76 -2.16
N PHE A 241 -18.95 -1.96 -1.16
CA PHE A 241 -18.19 -0.79 -0.73
C PHE A 241 -17.85 -0.85 0.77
N PRO A 242 -16.72 -1.46 1.15
CA PRO A 242 -16.16 -1.32 2.49
C PRO A 242 -15.73 0.12 2.70
N ALA A 243 -16.52 0.92 3.42
CA ALA A 243 -16.29 2.36 3.51
C ALA A 243 -15.81 2.77 4.90
N HIS A 244 -14.75 3.58 4.92
CA HIS A 244 -14.25 4.20 6.14
C HIS A 244 -15.32 5.15 6.74
N PRO A 245 -15.42 5.32 8.08
CA PRO A 245 -16.39 6.20 8.72
C PRO A 245 -16.45 7.62 8.14
N ARG A 246 -15.28 8.20 7.77
CA ARG A 246 -15.22 9.50 7.09
C ARG A 246 -15.98 9.50 5.78
N THR A 247 -15.77 8.50 4.92
CA THR A 247 -16.47 8.38 3.64
C THR A 247 -17.96 8.18 3.83
N GLN A 248 -18.36 7.38 4.83
CA GLN A 248 -19.78 7.20 5.19
C GLN A 248 -20.44 8.53 5.61
N LYS A 249 -19.72 9.36 6.36
CA LYS A 249 -20.16 10.70 6.77
C LYS A 249 -20.38 11.58 5.52
N MET A 250 -19.42 11.63 4.60
CA MET A 250 -19.51 12.45 3.39
C MET A 250 -20.64 12.00 2.45
N ILE A 251 -20.91 10.70 2.33
CA ILE A 251 -22.06 10.17 1.59
C ILE A 251 -23.36 10.81 2.09
N LYS A 252 -23.57 10.83 3.40
CA LYS A 252 -24.76 11.42 4.04
C LYS A 252 -24.80 12.93 3.87
N GLU A 253 -23.71 13.63 4.12
CA GLU A 253 -23.62 15.10 4.04
C GLU A 253 -23.85 15.62 2.62
N PHE A 254 -23.45 14.86 1.61
CA PHE A 254 -23.67 15.22 0.20
C PHE A 254 -25.04 14.81 -0.34
N GLY A 255 -25.88 14.18 0.50
CA GLY A 255 -27.26 13.85 0.20
C GLY A 255 -27.45 12.55 -0.60
N PHE A 256 -26.47 11.65 -0.57
CA PHE A 256 -26.60 10.32 -1.16
C PHE A 256 -27.18 9.33 -0.14
N SER A 257 -28.09 8.48 -0.62
CA SER A 257 -28.66 7.40 0.18
C SER A 257 -28.14 6.06 -0.32
N CYS A 258 -27.43 5.34 0.55
CA CYS A 258 -26.99 3.97 0.28
C CYS A 258 -27.35 3.11 1.48
N PRO A 259 -27.92 1.92 1.29
CA PRO A 259 -28.17 1.01 2.39
C PRO A 259 -26.85 0.60 3.04
N PHE A 260 -26.72 0.89 4.34
CA PHE A 260 -25.57 0.48 5.14
C PHE A 260 -25.86 -0.86 5.81
N GLN A 261 -24.95 -1.79 5.67
CA GLN A 261 -25.00 -3.08 6.32
C GLN A 261 -23.76 -3.30 7.17
N LYS A 262 -23.95 -3.61 8.45
CA LYS A 262 -22.87 -3.81 9.40
C LYS A 262 -22.04 -5.06 9.08
N ILE A 263 -22.64 -6.05 8.45
CA ILE A 263 -22.05 -7.36 8.18
C ILE A 263 -22.16 -7.69 6.69
N LEU A 264 -21.09 -8.21 6.11
CA LEU A 264 -21.07 -8.75 4.76
C LEU A 264 -21.87 -10.07 4.72
N THR A 265 -22.92 -10.13 3.92
CA THR A 265 -23.73 -11.33 3.71
C THR A 265 -23.66 -11.77 2.25
N LEU A 266 -23.77 -13.08 2.00
CA LEU A 266 -23.71 -13.64 0.63
C LEU A 266 -24.80 -13.07 -0.31
N ASN A 267 -25.94 -12.68 0.24
CA ASN A 267 -27.04 -12.12 -0.56
C ASN A 267 -26.69 -10.79 -1.25
N LEU A 268 -25.75 -10.01 -0.70
CA LEU A 268 -25.35 -8.72 -1.28
C LEU A 268 -24.76 -8.87 -2.68
N PHE A 269 -24.09 -9.98 -2.96
CA PHE A 269 -23.46 -10.23 -4.26
C PHE A 269 -24.46 -10.52 -5.38
N GLN A 270 -25.69 -10.90 -5.01
CA GLN A 270 -26.79 -11.19 -5.94
C GLN A 270 -27.75 -9.99 -6.12
N MET A 271 -27.63 -8.99 -5.24
CA MET A 271 -28.52 -7.82 -5.25
C MET A 271 -27.85 -6.67 -5.99
N LYS A 272 -28.46 -6.20 -7.06
CA LYS A 272 -28.02 -4.97 -7.74
C LYS A 272 -28.09 -3.79 -6.78
N GLY A 273 -27.15 -2.86 -6.89
CA GLY A 273 -27.09 -1.69 -6.02
C GLY A 273 -25.72 -1.44 -5.43
N ILE A 274 -25.59 -0.33 -4.70
CA ILE A 274 -24.38 -0.01 -3.93
C ILE A 274 -24.59 -0.48 -2.49
N HIS A 275 -23.79 -1.44 -2.05
CA HIS A 275 -23.86 -2.02 -0.71
C HIS A 275 -22.73 -1.49 0.15
N LEU A 276 -23.05 -0.51 1.00
CA LEU A 276 -22.11 0.08 1.93
C LEU A 276 -21.95 -0.85 3.14
N ILE A 277 -20.72 -1.29 3.42
CA ILE A 277 -20.41 -2.19 4.54
C ILE A 277 -19.34 -1.60 5.45
N SER A 278 -19.18 -2.16 6.65
CA SER A 278 -18.07 -1.83 7.54
C SER A 278 -16.72 -2.13 6.90
N PRO A 279 -15.65 -1.41 7.28
CA PRO A 279 -14.29 -1.78 6.87
C PRO A 279 -13.98 -3.24 7.19
N LEU A 280 -13.28 -3.90 6.28
CA LEU A 280 -12.93 -5.32 6.38
C LEU A 280 -11.48 -5.51 6.86
N GLY A 281 -11.20 -6.68 7.42
CA GLY A 281 -9.84 -7.17 7.62
C GLY A 281 -9.12 -7.39 6.29
N TYR A 282 -7.79 -7.54 6.36
CA TYR A 282 -6.99 -7.67 5.13
C TYR A 282 -7.33 -8.95 4.34
N PHE A 283 -7.48 -10.09 5.01
CA PHE A 283 -7.80 -11.36 4.35
C PHE A 283 -9.16 -11.37 3.67
N GLU A 284 -10.17 -10.79 4.33
CA GLU A 284 -11.52 -10.68 3.76
C GLU A 284 -11.50 -9.75 2.54
N PHE A 285 -10.82 -8.61 2.66
CA PHE A 285 -10.69 -7.66 1.55
C PHE A 285 -9.92 -8.26 0.37
N LEU A 286 -8.82 -8.97 0.63
CA LEU A 286 -8.02 -9.65 -0.39
C LEU A 286 -8.83 -10.72 -1.12
N ASN A 287 -9.60 -11.52 -0.37
CA ASN A 287 -10.47 -12.54 -0.98
C ASN A 287 -11.54 -11.89 -1.86
N LEU A 288 -12.16 -10.78 -1.42
CA LEU A 288 -13.11 -10.05 -2.25
C LEU A 288 -12.45 -9.46 -3.49
N MET A 289 -11.24 -8.95 -3.38
CA MET A 289 -10.50 -8.36 -4.50
C MET A 289 -10.14 -9.41 -5.56
N ASP A 290 -9.66 -10.57 -5.13
CA ASP A 290 -9.27 -11.68 -6.02
C ASP A 290 -10.47 -12.27 -6.80
N ASN A 291 -11.67 -12.20 -6.21
CA ASN A 291 -12.90 -12.73 -6.81
C ASN A 291 -13.79 -11.66 -7.48
N ALA A 292 -13.39 -10.38 -7.47
CA ALA A 292 -14.17 -9.32 -8.09
C ALA A 292 -14.10 -9.37 -9.63
N LYS A 293 -15.19 -9.01 -10.31
CA LYS A 293 -15.21 -8.77 -11.75
C LYS A 293 -14.41 -7.54 -12.13
N LEU A 294 -14.44 -6.54 -11.26
CA LEU A 294 -13.82 -5.23 -11.42
C LEU A 294 -13.52 -4.63 -10.05
N VAL A 295 -12.38 -3.96 -9.92
CA VAL A 295 -12.06 -3.12 -8.76
C VAL A 295 -12.05 -1.66 -9.18
N LEU A 296 -12.83 -0.82 -8.48
CA LEU A 296 -12.79 0.63 -8.56
C LEU A 296 -12.04 1.16 -7.35
N THR A 297 -10.99 1.96 -7.55
CA THR A 297 -10.13 2.38 -6.42
C THR A 297 -9.47 3.74 -6.64
N ASP A 298 -9.19 4.44 -5.53
CA ASP A 298 -8.26 5.58 -5.50
C ASP A 298 -6.95 5.25 -4.74
N SER A 299 -6.78 3.98 -4.33
CA SER A 299 -5.59 3.50 -3.62
C SER A 299 -4.45 3.13 -4.58
N GLY A 300 -3.21 3.52 -4.23
CA GLY A 300 -2.02 3.13 -4.99
C GLY A 300 -1.70 1.64 -4.88
N GLY A 301 -1.73 1.07 -3.67
CA GLY A 301 -1.38 -0.34 -3.45
C GLY A 301 -2.33 -1.31 -4.15
N ILE A 302 -3.64 -1.00 -4.18
CA ILE A 302 -4.64 -1.84 -4.86
C ILE A 302 -4.37 -1.94 -6.38
N GLN A 303 -3.83 -0.89 -7.02
CA GLN A 303 -3.42 -0.95 -8.41
C GLN A 303 -2.34 -2.02 -8.67
N GLU A 304 -1.43 -2.20 -7.70
CA GLU A 304 -0.35 -3.17 -7.76
C GLU A 304 -0.88 -4.59 -7.49
N GLU A 305 -1.70 -4.73 -6.45
CA GLU A 305 -2.29 -6.02 -6.06
C GLU A 305 -3.21 -6.56 -7.17
N THR A 306 -4.11 -5.75 -7.72
CA THR A 306 -5.00 -6.16 -8.83
C THR A 306 -4.24 -6.53 -10.09
N THR A 307 -3.11 -5.88 -10.37
CA THR A 307 -2.25 -6.23 -11.50
C THR A 307 -1.72 -7.66 -11.39
N VAL A 308 -1.27 -8.07 -10.19
CA VAL A 308 -0.74 -9.43 -9.97
C VAL A 308 -1.85 -10.46 -9.89
N LEU A 309 -3.00 -10.11 -9.33
CA LEU A 309 -4.19 -10.98 -9.29
C LEU A 309 -4.86 -11.13 -10.65
N GLY A 310 -4.48 -10.32 -11.65
CA GLY A 310 -5.12 -10.32 -12.96
C GLY A 310 -6.55 -9.76 -12.96
N VAL A 311 -6.92 -9.01 -11.92
CA VAL A 311 -8.25 -8.42 -11.77
C VAL A 311 -8.29 -7.06 -12.49
N PRO A 312 -9.27 -6.79 -13.36
CA PRO A 312 -9.46 -5.46 -13.95
C PRO A 312 -9.58 -4.38 -12.88
N CYS A 313 -8.89 -3.25 -13.09
CA CYS A 313 -8.85 -2.15 -12.12
C CYS A 313 -9.10 -0.81 -12.83
N LEU A 314 -10.00 -0.01 -12.31
CA LEU A 314 -10.20 1.38 -12.72
C LEU A 314 -9.78 2.31 -11.59
N THR A 315 -8.77 3.14 -11.86
CA THR A 315 -8.26 4.10 -10.88
C THR A 315 -8.97 5.43 -10.98
N LEU A 316 -9.66 5.81 -9.90
CA LEU A 316 -10.42 7.05 -9.74
C LEU A 316 -9.50 8.24 -9.39
N ARG A 317 -8.48 8.46 -10.21
CA ARG A 317 -7.47 9.51 -10.06
C ARG A 317 -7.05 10.04 -11.43
N GLU A 318 -6.61 11.30 -11.47
CA GLU A 318 -6.10 11.93 -12.70
C GLU A 318 -4.66 11.51 -13.01
N ASN A 319 -3.88 11.11 -12.00
CA ASN A 319 -2.50 10.64 -12.11
C ASN A 319 -2.24 9.41 -11.23
N THR A 320 -1.11 8.77 -11.46
CA THR A 320 -0.61 7.69 -10.61
C THR A 320 0.91 7.69 -10.55
N GLU A 321 1.46 7.39 -9.39
CA GLU A 321 2.88 7.13 -9.17
C GLU A 321 3.30 5.71 -9.64
N ARG A 322 2.35 4.91 -10.13
CA ARG A 322 2.54 3.51 -10.55
C ARG A 322 2.20 3.28 -12.02
N PRO A 323 2.85 3.99 -12.97
CA PRO A 323 2.53 3.90 -14.39
C PRO A 323 2.69 2.49 -14.97
N ILE A 324 3.51 1.64 -14.35
CA ILE A 324 3.71 0.24 -14.74
C ILE A 324 2.41 -0.55 -14.69
N THR A 325 1.52 -0.28 -13.73
CA THR A 325 0.20 -0.95 -13.62
C THR A 325 -0.71 -0.61 -14.79
N ILE A 326 -0.51 0.57 -15.41
CA ILE A 326 -1.23 0.99 -16.61
C ILE A 326 -0.54 0.43 -17.86
N LYS A 327 0.78 0.51 -17.96
CA LYS A 327 1.53 0.09 -19.15
C LYS A 327 1.46 -1.43 -19.35
N GLU A 328 1.68 -2.18 -18.30
CA GLU A 328 1.78 -3.65 -18.33
C GLU A 328 0.60 -4.34 -17.63
N GLY A 329 0.09 -3.78 -16.54
CA GLY A 329 -0.96 -4.40 -15.72
C GLY A 329 -2.38 -4.20 -16.25
N THR A 330 -3.34 -4.51 -15.39
CA THR A 330 -4.78 -4.48 -15.68
C THR A 330 -5.42 -3.12 -15.43
N ASN A 331 -4.66 -2.13 -14.92
CA ASN A 331 -5.17 -0.84 -14.49
C ASN A 331 -5.46 0.12 -15.64
N ILE A 332 -6.56 0.87 -15.53
CA ILE A 332 -6.94 1.98 -16.39
C ILE A 332 -7.19 3.22 -15.52
N LEU A 333 -6.56 4.33 -15.87
CA LEU A 333 -6.77 5.60 -15.18
C LEU A 333 -8.01 6.30 -15.76
N VAL A 334 -9.06 6.45 -14.95
CA VAL A 334 -10.34 7.02 -15.39
C VAL A 334 -10.63 8.42 -14.82
N GLY A 335 -9.86 8.84 -13.81
CA GLY A 335 -10.10 10.11 -13.15
C GLY A 335 -11.40 10.12 -12.37
N SER A 336 -11.98 11.31 -12.27
CA SER A 336 -13.31 11.55 -11.67
C SER A 336 -14.43 11.70 -12.70
N ASN A 337 -14.13 11.53 -13.99
CA ASN A 337 -15.07 11.76 -15.08
C ASN A 337 -16.13 10.65 -15.13
N LYS A 338 -17.40 11.02 -14.88
CA LYS A 338 -18.56 10.14 -14.83
C LYS A 338 -18.70 9.25 -16.07
N ASP A 339 -18.63 9.85 -17.26
CA ASP A 339 -18.88 9.11 -18.51
C ASP A 339 -17.77 8.10 -18.79
N LYS A 340 -16.51 8.46 -18.47
CA LYS A 340 -15.37 7.56 -18.61
C LYS A 340 -15.45 6.40 -17.62
N ILE A 341 -15.82 6.65 -16.36
CA ILE A 341 -16.02 5.61 -15.36
C ILE A 341 -17.10 4.63 -15.82
N ILE A 342 -18.24 5.12 -16.28
CA ILE A 342 -19.33 4.29 -16.79
C ILE A 342 -18.88 3.47 -18.00
N LYS A 343 -18.31 4.11 -19.04
CA LYS A 343 -17.88 3.48 -20.27
C LYS A 343 -16.91 2.33 -20.02
N GLU A 344 -15.83 2.60 -19.25
CA GLU A 344 -14.81 1.59 -18.98
C GLU A 344 -15.35 0.46 -18.09
N SER A 345 -16.23 0.78 -17.13
CA SER A 345 -16.88 -0.24 -16.30
C SER A 345 -17.74 -1.19 -17.15
N PHE A 346 -18.59 -0.67 -18.02
CA PHE A 346 -19.40 -1.51 -18.92
C PHE A 346 -18.56 -2.30 -19.91
N THR A 347 -17.46 -1.74 -20.39
CA THR A 347 -16.51 -2.47 -21.25
C THR A 347 -15.97 -3.72 -20.54
N ILE A 348 -15.57 -3.58 -19.27
CA ILE A 348 -15.06 -4.68 -18.46
C ILE A 348 -16.17 -5.68 -18.08
N LEU A 349 -17.36 -5.20 -17.69
CA LEU A 349 -18.49 -6.06 -17.34
C LEU A 349 -18.94 -6.95 -18.53
N ASN A 350 -18.74 -6.48 -19.76
CA ASN A 350 -19.01 -7.22 -21.00
C ASN A 350 -17.82 -8.06 -21.50
N ASP A 351 -16.86 -8.39 -20.62
CA ASP A 351 -15.68 -9.22 -20.93
C ASP A 351 -14.74 -8.64 -22.01
N ARG A 352 -14.77 -7.31 -22.20
CA ARG A 352 -13.90 -6.60 -23.14
C ARG A 352 -12.84 -5.76 -22.44
N GLY A 353 -12.55 -6.10 -21.18
CA GLY A 353 -11.57 -5.42 -20.36
C GLY A 353 -10.14 -5.61 -20.87
N LYS A 354 -9.27 -4.71 -20.46
CA LYS A 354 -7.84 -4.80 -20.73
C LYS A 354 -7.26 -6.05 -20.07
N THR A 355 -6.51 -6.82 -20.83
CA THR A 355 -5.65 -7.90 -20.31
C THR A 355 -4.30 -7.31 -19.93
N GLY A 356 -3.80 -7.67 -18.74
CA GLY A 356 -2.49 -7.28 -18.26
C GLY A 356 -1.54 -8.46 -18.13
N LYS A 357 -0.28 -8.15 -17.89
CA LYS A 357 0.76 -9.11 -17.50
C LYS A 357 1.37 -8.68 -16.17
N ILE A 358 1.95 -9.63 -15.44
CA ILE A 358 2.69 -9.34 -14.21
C ILE A 358 4.00 -8.64 -14.58
N PRO A 359 4.31 -7.47 -14.02
CA PRO A 359 5.55 -6.76 -14.27
C PRO A 359 6.79 -7.57 -13.84
N GLU A 360 7.94 -7.21 -14.42
CA GLU A 360 9.22 -7.85 -14.13
C GLU A 360 9.54 -7.80 -12.63
N LEU A 361 10.02 -8.92 -12.06
CA LEU A 361 10.36 -9.12 -10.64
C LEU A 361 9.19 -8.94 -9.64
N TRP A 362 7.94 -8.91 -10.09
CA TRP A 362 6.78 -8.95 -9.20
C TRP A 362 6.40 -10.41 -8.90
N ASP A 363 7.35 -11.18 -8.41
CA ASP A 363 7.32 -12.63 -8.27
C ASP A 363 7.31 -13.12 -6.79
N GLY A 364 7.11 -12.20 -5.84
CA GLY A 364 7.08 -12.54 -4.41
C GLY A 364 8.46 -12.79 -3.79
N LYS A 365 9.55 -12.32 -4.42
CA LYS A 365 10.93 -12.52 -3.96
C LYS A 365 11.70 -11.21 -3.76
N ALA A 366 11.02 -10.07 -3.70
CA ALA A 366 11.67 -8.78 -3.55
C ALA A 366 12.41 -8.68 -2.22
N SER A 367 11.82 -9.13 -1.11
CA SER A 367 12.46 -9.16 0.21
C SER A 367 13.73 -10.01 0.26
N GLN A 368 13.76 -11.13 -0.47
CA GLN A 368 14.95 -11.97 -0.58
C GLN A 368 16.08 -11.23 -1.30
N ARG A 369 15.78 -10.51 -2.41
CA ARG A 369 16.75 -9.71 -3.15
C ARG A 369 17.30 -8.57 -2.30
N ILE A 370 16.42 -7.87 -1.56
CA ILE A 370 16.81 -6.81 -0.61
C ILE A 370 17.81 -7.36 0.40
N LEU A 371 17.48 -8.47 1.04
CA LEU A 371 18.34 -9.06 2.06
C LEU A 371 19.69 -9.50 1.48
N SER A 372 19.72 -10.12 0.30
CA SER A 372 20.95 -10.52 -0.39
C SER A 372 21.86 -9.33 -0.68
N ILE A 373 21.28 -8.18 -1.07
CA ILE A 373 22.03 -6.94 -1.30
C ILE A 373 22.61 -6.41 0.01
N ILE A 374 21.81 -6.37 1.09
CA ILE A 374 22.29 -5.94 2.41
C ILE A 374 23.42 -6.83 2.89
N ILE A 375 23.31 -8.16 2.80
CA ILE A 375 24.36 -9.11 3.15
C ILE A 375 25.66 -8.79 2.38
N SER A 376 25.56 -8.61 1.08
CA SER A 376 26.72 -8.27 0.23
C SER A 376 27.35 -6.93 0.59
N LYS A 377 26.55 -5.91 0.90
CA LYS A 377 27.04 -4.55 1.21
C LYS A 377 27.70 -4.43 2.58
N PHE A 378 27.29 -5.23 3.52
CA PHE A 378 27.85 -5.26 4.89
C PHE A 378 28.85 -6.40 5.11
N ASN A 379 29.20 -7.17 4.07
CA ASN A 379 30.13 -8.31 4.13
C ASN A 379 29.77 -9.34 5.23
N LEU A 380 28.48 -9.71 5.28
CA LEU A 380 27.93 -10.60 6.31
C LEU A 380 27.96 -12.08 5.90
#